data_f1b3726c18794dd6b25cbde7f7bee4b5
#
_entry.id   f1b3726c18794dd6b25cbde7f7bee4b5
#
_cell.length_a   1.000
_cell.length_b   1.000
_cell.length_c   1.000
_cell.angle_alpha   90.00
_cell.angle_beta   90.00
_cell.angle_gamma   90.00
#
_symmetry.space_group_name_H-M   'P 1'
#
loop_
_entity.id
_entity.type
_entity.pdbx_description
1 polymer ?
#
loop_
_entity_poly.entity_id
_entity_poly.type
_entity_poly.pdbx_seq_one_letter_code
_entity_poly.pdbx_strand_id
1 'polypeptide(L)'
;MPVPPAELSAHFTISGPDGAHEAAAAVAAPSGIAHDGGPGETLLSGSRAQVLATLGDVVQAALDAHAHRIDVRLEAPTESRP
;
A
#
# COMPACT_ATOMS: atom_id res chain seq x y z
N MET A 1 7.78 26.05 0.08
CA MET A 1 8.69 24.89 0.23
C MET A 1 8.07 23.71 -0.45
N PRO A 2 8.72 23.18 -1.45
CA PRO A 2 8.15 22.03 -2.14
C PRO A 2 8.15 20.79 -1.26
N VAL A 3 7.13 19.98 -1.43
CA VAL A 3 7.05 18.71 -0.75
C VAL A 3 7.98 17.72 -1.43
N PRO A 4 8.84 17.03 -0.67
CA PRO A 4 9.71 16.04 -1.32
C PRO A 4 8.88 14.94 -1.96
N PRO A 5 9.36 14.37 -3.07
CA PRO A 5 8.65 13.25 -3.66
C PRO A 5 8.68 12.06 -2.73
N ALA A 6 7.69 11.18 -2.90
CA ALA A 6 7.64 9.96 -2.12
C ALA A 6 8.86 9.10 -2.41
N GLU A 7 9.42 8.49 -1.39
CA GLU A 7 10.57 7.62 -1.55
C GLU A 7 10.18 6.27 -2.12
N LEU A 8 8.94 5.86 -1.89
CA LEU A 8 8.45 4.57 -2.32
C LEU A 8 6.95 4.64 -2.49
N SER A 9 6.46 3.95 -3.50
CA SER A 9 5.03 3.80 -3.71
C SER A 9 4.72 2.33 -3.82
N ALA A 10 3.62 1.90 -3.19
CA ALA A 10 3.18 0.52 -3.25
C ALA A 10 1.73 0.51 -3.70
N HIS A 11 1.49 -0.17 -4.81
CA HIS A 11 0.13 -0.41 -5.29
C HIS A 11 -0.24 -1.83 -4.91
N PHE A 12 -1.40 -2.02 -4.29
CA PHE A 12 -1.78 -3.37 -3.97
C PHE A 12 -3.26 -3.61 -4.25
N THR A 13 -3.55 -4.84 -4.61
CA THR A 13 -4.89 -5.31 -4.88
C THR A 13 -5.08 -6.60 -4.09
N ILE A 14 -6.21 -6.72 -3.42
CA ILE A 14 -6.48 -7.87 -2.57
C ILE A 14 -7.70 -8.59 -3.11
N SER A 15 -7.54 -9.89 -3.35
CA SER A 15 -8.60 -10.74 -3.84
C SER A 15 -8.96 -11.75 -2.76
N GLY A 16 -10.24 -11.95 -2.54
CA GLY A 16 -10.70 -12.89 -1.53
C GLY A 16 -12.08 -12.52 -1.04
N PRO A 17 -12.46 -12.99 0.14
CA PRO A 17 -13.73 -12.59 0.75
C PRO A 17 -13.79 -11.08 0.93
N ASP A 18 -15.01 -10.55 0.93
CA ASP A 18 -15.21 -9.10 1.01
C ASP A 18 -14.45 -8.46 2.17
N GLY A 19 -14.37 -9.14 3.29
CA GLY A 19 -13.71 -8.59 4.46
C GLY A 19 -12.20 -8.41 4.32
N ALA A 20 -11.57 -9.13 3.38
CA ALA A 20 -10.12 -9.06 3.23
C ALA A 20 -9.66 -7.68 2.78
N HIS A 21 -10.34 -7.12 1.78
CA HIS A 21 -10.00 -5.78 1.29
C HIS A 21 -10.26 -4.74 2.39
N GLU A 22 -11.38 -4.86 3.07
CA GLU A 22 -11.72 -3.92 4.12
C GLU A 22 -10.74 -3.98 5.28
N ALA A 23 -10.29 -5.18 5.65
CA ALA A 23 -9.31 -5.33 6.72
C ALA A 23 -8.00 -4.64 6.36
N ALA A 24 -7.57 -4.81 5.13
CA ALA A 24 -6.35 -4.17 4.66
C ALA A 24 -6.50 -2.65 4.64
N ALA A 25 -7.63 -2.17 4.16
CA ALA A 25 -7.88 -0.73 4.09
C ALA A 25 -7.93 -0.12 5.49
N ALA A 26 -8.51 -0.83 6.45
CA ALA A 26 -8.60 -0.35 7.82
C ALA A 26 -7.22 -0.21 8.46
N VAL A 27 -6.29 -1.09 8.09
CA VAL A 27 -4.91 -1.00 8.60
C VAL A 27 -4.16 0.12 7.91
N ALA A 28 -4.40 0.32 6.62
CA ALA A 28 -3.69 1.33 5.84
C ALA A 28 -4.13 2.75 6.18
N ALA A 29 -5.41 2.95 6.45
CA ALA A 29 -5.95 4.30 6.64
C ALA A 29 -5.26 5.11 7.74
N PRO A 30 -4.99 4.54 8.94
CA PRO A 30 -4.37 5.32 9.99
C PRO A 30 -2.94 5.76 9.70
N SER A 31 -2.30 5.15 8.72
CA SER A 31 -0.92 5.51 8.39
C SER A 31 -0.80 6.92 7.82
N GLY A 32 -1.88 7.44 7.23
CA GLY A 32 -1.86 8.73 6.58
C GLY A 32 -1.22 8.73 5.21
N ILE A 33 -0.74 7.59 4.75
CA ILE A 33 -0.08 7.50 3.44
C ILE A 33 -0.90 6.68 2.43
N ALA A 34 -2.10 6.25 2.80
CA ALA A 34 -2.95 5.48 1.90
C ALA A 34 -3.78 6.38 1.03
N HIS A 35 -3.85 6.05 -0.25
CA HIS A 35 -4.62 6.79 -1.24
C HIS A 35 -5.43 5.82 -2.07
N ASP A 36 -6.49 6.34 -2.66
CA ASP A 36 -7.29 5.54 -3.57
C ASP A 36 -6.53 5.37 -4.88
N GLY A 37 -6.21 4.13 -5.22
CA GLY A 37 -5.46 3.83 -6.44
C GLY A 37 -6.34 3.40 -7.59
N GLY A 38 -7.66 3.39 -7.41
CA GLY A 38 -8.60 2.94 -8.42
C GLY A 38 -9.49 1.85 -7.86
N PRO A 39 -10.43 1.33 -8.66
CA PRO A 39 -11.35 0.29 -8.20
C PRO A 39 -10.58 -0.94 -7.71
N GLY A 40 -10.76 -1.28 -6.46
CA GLY A 40 -10.13 -2.44 -5.86
C GLY A 40 -8.64 -2.30 -5.60
N GLU A 41 -8.07 -1.13 -5.84
CA GLU A 41 -6.64 -0.92 -5.66
C GLU A 41 -6.38 0.18 -4.65
N THR A 42 -5.36 -0.01 -3.82
CA THR A 42 -4.93 1.00 -2.86
C THR A 42 -3.48 1.34 -3.12
N LEU A 43 -3.16 2.61 -2.96
CA LEU A 43 -1.81 3.13 -3.14
C LEU A 43 -1.27 3.62 -1.80
N LEU A 44 -0.09 3.15 -1.45
CA LEU A 44 0.66 3.70 -0.32
C LEU A 44 1.81 4.52 -0.88
N SER A 45 1.96 5.73 -0.38
CA SER A 45 3.00 6.62 -0.89
C SER A 45 3.60 7.40 0.27
N GLY A 46 4.90 7.34 0.43
CA GLY A 46 5.56 8.02 1.52
C GLY A 46 7.03 7.63 1.61
N SER A 47 7.59 7.72 2.81
CA SER A 47 8.97 7.32 3.01
C SER A 47 9.08 5.80 2.88
N ARG A 48 10.29 5.35 2.54
CA ARG A 48 10.52 3.91 2.39
C ARG A 48 10.10 3.16 3.65
N ALA A 49 10.50 3.67 4.81
CA ALA A 49 10.22 2.99 6.07
C ALA A 49 8.72 2.91 6.34
N GLN A 50 7.99 4.01 6.08
CA GLN A 50 6.55 4.04 6.30
C GLN A 50 5.82 3.09 5.35
N VAL A 51 6.19 3.12 4.08
CA VAL A 51 5.51 2.28 3.09
C VAL A 51 5.75 0.80 3.40
N LEU A 52 6.98 0.43 3.69
CA LEU A 52 7.28 -0.99 3.95
C LEU A 52 6.62 -1.47 5.24
N ALA A 53 6.61 -0.65 6.28
CA ALA A 53 5.97 -1.03 7.53
C ALA A 53 4.46 -1.18 7.34
N THR A 54 3.84 -0.20 6.68
CA THR A 54 2.40 -0.23 6.46
C THR A 54 2.02 -1.39 5.54
N LEU A 55 2.80 -1.61 4.50
CA LEU A 55 2.54 -2.72 3.59
C LEU A 55 2.60 -4.06 4.30
N GLY A 56 3.57 -4.23 5.19
CA GLY A 56 3.63 -5.47 5.97
C GLY A 56 2.40 -5.69 6.81
N ASP A 57 1.92 -4.64 7.47
CA ASP A 57 0.70 -4.73 8.28
C ASP A 57 -0.51 -5.01 7.42
N VAL A 58 -0.59 -4.37 6.24
CA VAL A 58 -1.69 -4.58 5.30
C VAL A 58 -1.72 -6.03 4.82
N VAL A 59 -0.58 -6.56 4.44
CA VAL A 59 -0.49 -7.94 3.96
C VAL A 59 -0.93 -8.91 5.06
N GLN A 60 -0.47 -8.67 6.27
CA GLN A 60 -0.83 -9.54 7.38
C GLN A 60 -2.32 -9.49 7.67
N ALA A 61 -2.90 -8.28 7.69
CA ALA A 61 -4.33 -8.14 7.92
C ALA A 61 -5.15 -8.83 6.85
N ALA A 62 -4.73 -8.70 5.59
CA ALA A 62 -5.43 -9.35 4.48
C ALA A 62 -5.37 -10.87 4.60
N LEU A 63 -4.21 -11.40 4.96
CA LEU A 63 -4.07 -12.85 5.13
C LEU A 63 -4.89 -13.35 6.30
N ASP A 64 -4.93 -12.59 7.39
CA ASP A 64 -5.74 -12.94 8.55
C ASP A 64 -7.23 -12.95 8.21
N ALA A 65 -7.63 -12.15 7.23
CA ALA A 65 -9.02 -12.10 6.77
C ALA A 65 -9.27 -13.05 5.59
N HIS A 66 -8.36 -14.00 5.37
CA HIS A 66 -8.49 -15.07 4.38
C HIS A 66 -8.39 -14.61 2.94
N ALA A 67 -7.56 -13.62 2.67
CA ALA A 67 -7.31 -13.22 1.31
C ALA A 67 -6.71 -14.39 0.52
N HIS A 68 -7.17 -14.57 -0.71
CA HIS A 68 -6.68 -15.63 -1.58
C HIS A 68 -5.47 -15.21 -2.36
N ARG A 69 -5.37 -13.91 -2.67
CA ARG A 69 -4.31 -13.41 -3.50
C ARG A 69 -4.05 -11.94 -3.17
N ILE A 70 -2.80 -11.58 -3.09
CA ILE A 70 -2.40 -10.21 -2.87
C ILE A 70 -1.37 -9.86 -3.95
N ASP A 71 -1.71 -8.89 -4.79
CA ASP A 71 -0.81 -8.41 -5.82
C ASP A 71 -0.23 -7.08 -5.37
N VAL A 72 1.07 -6.99 -5.33
CA VAL A 72 1.75 -5.77 -4.88
C VAL A 72 2.74 -5.35 -5.95
N ARG A 73 2.72 -4.06 -6.28
CA ARG A 73 3.70 -3.47 -7.18
C ARG A 73 4.38 -2.33 -6.45
N LEU A 74 5.68 -2.45 -6.27
CA LEU A 74 6.48 -1.42 -5.64
C LEU A 74 7.19 -0.60 -6.71
N GLU A 75 7.15 0.72 -6.55
CA GLU A 75 7.82 1.62 -7.45
C GLU A 75 8.62 2.61 -6.63
N ALA A 76 9.91 2.62 -6.84
CA ALA A 76 10.78 3.62 -6.25
C ALA A 76 11.05 4.69 -7.29
N PRO A 77 10.99 5.97 -6.92
CA PRO A 77 11.31 7.01 -7.89
C PRO A 77 12.71 6.82 -8.40
N THR A 78 12.85 6.82 -9.71
CA THR A 78 14.15 6.71 -10.31
C THR A 78 14.71 8.11 -10.47
N GLU A 79 15.80 8.38 -9.79
CA GLU A 79 16.42 9.64 -9.98
C GLU A 79 17.19 9.64 -11.26
N SER A 80 17.03 10.73 -11.99
CA SER A 80 17.80 10.90 -13.22
C SER A 80 19.20 11.25 -12.82
N ARG A 81 19.99 10.26 -12.69
CA ARG A 81 21.36 10.53 -12.33
C ARG A 81 22.20 10.64 -13.55
N PRO A 82 22.94 11.70 -13.62
CA PRO A 82 23.91 11.79 -14.69
C PRO A 82 25.00 10.76 -14.49
#